data_d5ab0b8d3e1150a360db18f351efb589
#
_entry.id   d5ab0b8d3e1150a360db18f351efb589
#
_cell.length_a   1.000
_cell.length_b   1.000
_cell.length_c   1.000
_cell.angle_alpha   90.00
_cell.angle_beta   90.00
_cell.angle_gamma   90.00
#
_symmetry.space_group_name_H-M   'P 1'
#
loop_
_entity.id
_entity.type
_entity.pdbx_description
1 polymer ?
#
loop_
_entity_poly.entity_id
_entity_poly.type
_entity_poly.pdbx_seq_one_letter_code
_entity_poly.pdbx_strand_id
1 'polypeptide(L)'
;RYYMENLECLIEADRKNGSDLVGTLRSYLYNNCNLLRTSQALYIHRNTLIYRLNTIRGLLGRDLDDALVRHELFNSLLAADFLNH
;
A
#
# COMPACT_ATOMS: atom_id res chain seq x y z
N ARG A 1 1.96 -17.04 -4.33
CA ARG A 1 1.09 -16.45 -5.34
C ARG A 1 -0.07 -15.68 -4.75
N TYR A 2 -0.55 -16.13 -3.60
CA TYR A 2 -1.64 -15.43 -2.91
C TYR A 2 -1.29 -13.96 -2.66
N TYR A 3 -0.05 -13.69 -2.22
CA TYR A 3 0.36 -12.32 -1.95
C TYR A 3 0.40 -11.47 -3.23
N MET A 4 0.74 -12.09 -4.35
CA MET A 4 0.75 -11.37 -5.63
C MET A 4 -0.65 -10.98 -6.05
N GLU A 5 -1.64 -11.86 -5.83
CA GLU A 5 -3.02 -11.57 -6.20
C GLU A 5 -3.56 -10.35 -5.48
N ASN A 6 -3.19 -10.21 -4.20
CA ASN A 6 -3.64 -9.05 -3.41
C ASN A 6 -3.00 -7.73 -3.85
N LEU A 7 -1.81 -7.79 -4.45
CA LEU A 7 -1.07 -6.60 -4.79
C LEU A 7 -0.96 -6.34 -6.29
N GLU A 8 -1.42 -7.27 -7.11
CA GLU A 8 -1.17 -7.24 -8.54
C GLU A 8 -1.64 -5.96 -9.22
N CYS A 9 -2.83 -5.47 -8.87
CA CYS A 9 -3.36 -4.27 -9.49
C CYS A 9 -2.50 -3.04 -9.17
N LEU A 10 -1.93 -3.00 -7.97
CA LEU A 10 -1.05 -1.89 -7.59
C LEU A 10 0.30 -2.00 -8.30
N ILE A 11 0.84 -3.21 -8.38
CA ILE A 11 2.10 -3.44 -9.09
C ILE A 11 1.97 -3.04 -10.55
N GLU A 12 0.87 -3.43 -11.17
CA GLU A 12 0.62 -3.11 -12.58
C GLU A 12 0.45 -1.60 -12.78
N ALA A 13 -0.28 -0.94 -11.89
CA ALA A 13 -0.47 0.51 -11.96
C ALA A 13 0.87 1.24 -11.81
N ASP A 14 1.71 0.79 -10.87
CA ASP A 14 3.03 1.39 -10.66
C ASP A 14 3.92 1.21 -11.89
N ARG A 15 3.90 0.02 -12.49
CA ARG A 15 4.69 -0.24 -13.68
C ARG A 15 4.25 0.65 -14.84
N LYS A 16 2.94 0.82 -14.99
CA LYS A 16 2.38 1.59 -16.10
C LYS A 16 2.60 3.09 -15.94
N ASN A 17 2.45 3.60 -14.73
CA ASN A 17 2.41 5.04 -14.47
C ASN A 17 3.68 5.60 -13.84
N GLY A 18 4.64 4.75 -13.52
CA GLY A 18 5.85 5.20 -12.83
C GLY A 18 5.58 5.70 -11.42
N SER A 19 4.51 5.21 -10.79
CA SER A 19 4.14 5.58 -9.44
C SER A 19 4.71 4.58 -8.44
N ASP A 20 4.49 4.84 -7.13
CA ASP A 20 4.94 3.94 -6.07
C ASP A 20 3.80 3.71 -5.08
N LEU A 21 2.71 3.12 -5.58
CA LEU A 21 1.56 2.83 -4.74
C LEU A 21 1.84 1.68 -3.77
N VAL A 22 2.60 0.68 -4.23
CA VAL A 22 2.97 -0.45 -3.36
C VAL A 22 3.81 0.06 -2.19
N GLY A 23 4.80 0.89 -2.45
CA GLY A 23 5.63 1.48 -1.39
C GLY A 23 4.85 2.38 -0.45
N THR A 24 3.88 3.13 -1.00
CA THR A 24 3.01 3.97 -0.19
C THR A 24 2.16 3.11 0.75
N LEU A 25 1.54 2.05 0.24
CA LEU A 25 0.74 1.15 1.05
C LEU A 25 1.59 0.47 2.11
N ARG A 26 2.79 0.00 1.72
CA ARG A 26 3.72 -0.62 2.67
C ARG A 26 4.02 0.31 3.83
N SER A 27 4.42 1.53 3.53
CA SER A 27 4.75 2.50 4.57
C SER A 27 3.55 2.79 5.48
N TYR A 28 2.38 2.92 4.88
CA TYR A 28 1.16 3.19 5.63
C TYR A 28 0.87 2.07 6.63
N LEU A 29 0.90 0.82 6.16
CA LEU A 29 0.61 -0.33 7.02
C LEU A 29 1.71 -0.53 8.07
N TYR A 30 2.98 -0.35 7.68
CA TYR A 30 4.10 -0.51 8.62
C TYR A 30 4.12 0.59 9.68
N ASN A 31 3.49 1.72 9.41
CA ASN A 31 3.34 2.82 10.37
C ASN A 31 1.98 2.79 11.05
N ASN A 32 1.35 1.62 11.14
CA ASN A 32 0.07 1.40 11.82
C ASN A 32 -1.04 2.32 11.30
N CYS A 33 -1.01 2.61 10.00
CA CYS A 33 -2.00 3.46 9.35
C CYS A 33 -2.05 4.87 9.93
N ASN A 34 -0.93 5.35 10.42
CA ASN A 34 -0.81 6.70 10.96
C ASN A 34 -0.42 7.64 9.82
N LEU A 35 -1.31 8.58 9.49
CA LEU A 35 -1.09 9.48 8.35
C LEU A 35 0.14 10.35 8.53
N LEU A 36 0.32 10.91 9.73
CA LEU A 36 1.44 11.79 9.98
C LEU A 36 2.77 11.05 9.83
N ARG A 37 2.89 9.92 10.51
CA ARG A 37 4.12 9.13 10.45
C ARG A 37 4.43 8.68 9.03
N THR A 38 3.41 8.25 8.31
CA THR A 38 3.58 7.78 6.94
C THR A 38 4.03 8.91 6.02
N SER A 39 3.40 10.08 6.13
CA SER A 39 3.79 11.22 5.29
C SER A 39 5.23 11.63 5.58
N GLN A 40 5.64 11.60 6.84
CA GLN A 40 7.01 11.92 7.23
C GLN A 40 7.99 10.88 6.69
N ALA A 41 7.65 9.60 6.80
CA ALA A 41 8.50 8.51 6.31
C ALA A 41 8.70 8.58 4.80
N LEU A 42 7.67 9.00 4.07
CA LEU A 42 7.71 9.09 2.61
C LEU A 42 8.17 10.47 2.10
N TYR A 43 8.36 11.43 3.01
CA TYR A 43 8.75 12.80 2.65
C TYR A 43 7.77 13.44 1.69
N ILE A 44 6.46 13.24 1.95
CA ILE A 44 5.40 13.82 1.12
C ILE A 44 4.41 14.57 2.00
N HIS A 45 3.68 15.51 1.39
CA HIS A 45 2.63 16.23 2.08
C HIS A 45 1.46 15.29 2.40
N ARG A 46 0.77 15.56 3.50
CA ARG A 46 -0.37 14.76 3.94
C ARG A 46 -1.43 14.62 2.84
N ASN A 47 -1.70 15.69 2.12
CA ASN A 47 -2.72 15.65 1.06
C ASN A 47 -2.30 14.73 -0.10
N THR A 48 -1.02 14.68 -0.41
CA THR A 48 -0.49 13.77 -1.41
C THR A 48 -0.68 12.33 -0.95
N LEU A 49 -0.41 12.06 0.33
CA LEU A 49 -0.59 10.74 0.88
C LEU A 49 -2.07 10.32 0.82
N ILE A 50 -2.98 11.21 1.20
CA ILE A 50 -4.41 10.92 1.16
C ILE A 50 -4.86 10.61 -0.27
N TYR A 51 -4.36 11.39 -1.24
CA TYR A 51 -4.68 11.15 -2.64
C TYR A 51 -4.21 9.75 -3.07
N ARG A 52 -2.98 9.39 -2.72
CA ARG A 52 -2.44 8.07 -3.08
C ARG A 52 -3.23 6.94 -2.42
N LEU A 53 -3.59 7.10 -1.15
CA LEU A 53 -4.38 6.09 -0.44
C LEU A 53 -5.76 5.91 -1.06
N ASN A 54 -6.38 7.01 -1.50
CA ASN A 54 -7.67 6.93 -2.17
C ASN A 54 -7.54 6.21 -3.52
N THR A 55 -6.47 6.45 -4.24
CA THR A 55 -6.18 5.73 -5.48
C THR A 55 -6.02 4.24 -5.21
N ILE A 56 -5.29 3.90 -4.14
CA ILE A 56 -5.10 2.50 -3.74
C ILE A 56 -6.43 1.84 -3.41
N ARG A 57 -7.29 2.52 -2.64
CA ARG A 57 -8.62 2.00 -2.31
C ARG A 57 -9.43 1.71 -3.57
N GLY A 58 -9.38 2.63 -4.54
CA GLY A 58 -10.10 2.45 -5.80
C GLY A 58 -9.59 1.27 -6.59
N LEU A 59 -8.28 1.09 -6.68
CA LEU A 59 -7.68 -0.01 -7.44
C LEU A 59 -7.92 -1.35 -6.78
N LEU A 60 -7.80 -1.41 -5.44
CA LEU A 60 -8.01 -2.66 -4.71
C LEU A 60 -9.48 -3.02 -4.60
N GLY A 61 -10.37 -2.02 -4.62
CA GLY A 61 -11.78 -2.26 -4.32
C GLY A 61 -11.97 -2.78 -2.91
N ARG A 62 -11.10 -2.39 -1.97
CA ARG A 62 -11.11 -2.88 -0.60
C ARG A 62 -11.06 -1.69 0.37
N ASP A 63 -11.62 -1.91 1.55
CA ASP A 63 -11.68 -0.90 2.60
C ASP A 63 -10.42 -0.99 3.47
N LEU A 64 -9.56 0.01 3.37
CA LEU A 64 -8.32 0.04 4.16
C LEU A 64 -8.58 0.31 5.64
N ASP A 65 -9.81 0.64 6.02
CA ASP A 65 -10.16 0.79 7.43
C ASP A 65 -10.62 -0.51 8.07
N ASP A 66 -10.81 -1.55 7.26
CA ASP A 66 -11.20 -2.87 7.74
C ASP A 66 -9.96 -3.61 8.27
N ALA A 67 -10.03 -4.08 9.51
CA ALA A 67 -8.88 -4.73 10.14
C ALA A 67 -8.45 -6.00 9.41
N LEU A 68 -9.40 -6.77 8.89
CA LEU A 68 -9.06 -7.99 8.15
C LEU A 68 -8.36 -7.67 6.84
N VAL A 69 -8.83 -6.63 6.15
CA VAL A 69 -8.19 -6.17 4.91
C VAL A 69 -6.76 -5.75 5.18
N ARG A 70 -6.56 -4.94 6.23
CA ARG A 70 -5.21 -4.51 6.64
C ARG A 70 -4.32 -5.71 6.92
N HIS A 71 -4.85 -6.69 7.63
CA HIS A 71 -4.10 -7.89 7.98
C HIS A 71 -3.68 -8.67 6.74
N GLU A 72 -4.60 -8.88 5.80
CA GLU A 72 -4.29 -9.58 4.56
C GLU A 72 -3.22 -8.85 3.75
N LEU A 73 -3.37 -7.53 3.60
CA LEU A 73 -2.43 -6.74 2.82
C LEU A 73 -1.05 -6.70 3.49
N PHE A 74 -1.04 -6.56 4.81
CA PHE A 74 0.21 -6.55 5.56
C PHE A 74 0.96 -7.86 5.36
N ASN A 75 0.26 -8.98 5.46
CA ASN A 75 0.87 -10.30 5.24
C ASN A 75 1.36 -10.47 3.81
N SER A 76 0.60 -9.95 2.84
CA SER A 76 1.02 -10.01 1.44
C SER A 76 2.31 -9.23 1.22
N LEU A 77 2.44 -8.06 1.84
CA LEU A 77 3.65 -7.25 1.71
C LEU A 77 4.83 -7.91 2.40
N LEU A 78 4.62 -8.50 3.58
CA LEU A 78 5.68 -9.23 4.27
C LEU A 78 6.17 -10.40 3.41
N ALA A 79 5.25 -11.16 2.84
CA ALA A 79 5.60 -12.28 2.00
C ALA A 79 6.39 -11.83 0.76
N ALA A 80 5.95 -10.74 0.14
CA ALA A 80 6.63 -10.19 -1.02
C ALA A 80 8.05 -9.74 -0.67
N ASP A 81 8.20 -9.04 0.45
CA ASP A 81 9.51 -8.56 0.89
C ASP A 81 10.43 -9.74 1.21
N PHE A 82 9.90 -10.75 1.89
CA PHE A 82 10.69 -11.92 2.26
C PHE A 82 11.16 -12.71 1.05
N LEU A 83 10.27 -12.92 0.07
CA LEU A 83 10.57 -13.75 -1.09
C LEU A 83 11.42 -13.04 -2.13
N ASN A 84 11.50 -11.72 -2.09
CA ASN A 84 12.27 -10.92 -3.05
C ASN A 84 13.68 -10.58 -2.56
N HIS A 85 14.09 -11.19 -1.46
CA HIS A 85 15.47 -11.04 -0.96
C HIS A 85 16.34 -12.26 -1.27
#